data_938ab2be5659c6ca695be38fd9392c7b
#
_entry.id   938ab2be5659c6ca695be38fd9392c7b
#
_cell.length_a   1.000
_cell.length_b   1.000
_cell.length_c   1.000
_cell.angle_alpha   90.00
_cell.angle_beta   90.00
_cell.angle_gamma   90.00
#
_symmetry.space_group_name_H-M   'P 1'
#
loop_
_entity.id
_entity.type
_entity.pdbx_description
1 polymer ?
#
loop_
_entity_poly.entity_id
_entity_poly.type
_entity_poly.pdbx_seq_one_letter_code
_entity_poly.pdbx_strand_id
1 'polypeptide(L)'
;MAHRLPDLPYPYDALEPCIDSKTMMIHHGKHHQAYVTNLNKALENYPDLQDKTALELILDLDAIPEEIRGAVRNHGGGHVNHTFFWTVMGPRSGGTPDGALAEAIDESFGSFDEFKAQFAKAAGGVFGSGWAWLCVGEDGLFVTSTPNQDNPVSTGAGIPILGLDVWEHAYYLNYQNRRPEYISEWWNVLDWDAVAGSLALVRLREGVSEMTGWARDKWNELSEKLDKLFD
;
A
#
# COMPACT_ATOMS: atom_id res chain seq x y z
N MET A 1 2.16 8.27 20.33
CA MET A 1 0.84 7.57 20.61
C MET A 1 0.94 6.12 20.14
N ALA A 2 0.16 5.17 20.69
CA ALA A 2 0.18 3.78 20.20
C ALA A 2 -0.51 3.70 18.83
N HIS A 3 0.09 2.96 17.90
CA HIS A 3 -0.53 2.64 16.60
C HIS A 3 -1.82 1.83 16.81
N ARG A 4 -2.79 1.99 15.91
CA ARG A 4 -4.10 1.33 15.99
C ARG A 4 -4.42 0.66 14.65
N LEU A 5 -5.20 -0.42 14.72
CA LEU A 5 -5.77 -1.02 13.52
C LEU A 5 -6.82 -0.05 12.95
N PRO A 6 -6.68 0.44 11.70
CA PRO A 6 -7.71 1.27 11.09
C PRO A 6 -8.96 0.44 10.80
N ASP A 7 -10.13 1.06 10.85
CA ASP A 7 -11.36 0.43 10.41
C ASP A 7 -11.34 0.20 8.89
N LEU A 8 -11.95 -0.90 8.43
CA LEU A 8 -12.15 -1.09 6.99
C LEU A 8 -13.19 -0.11 6.46
N PRO A 9 -12.99 0.48 5.26
CA PRO A 9 -13.97 1.39 4.66
C PRO A 9 -15.21 0.66 4.10
N TYR A 10 -15.26 -0.67 4.21
CA TYR A 10 -16.35 -1.53 3.74
C TYR A 10 -16.50 -2.79 4.63
N PRO A 11 -17.65 -3.48 4.63
CA PRO A 11 -17.85 -4.70 5.38
C PRO A 11 -17.00 -5.86 4.84
N TYR A 12 -16.75 -6.88 5.67
CA TYR A 12 -15.86 -8.01 5.34
C TYR A 12 -16.29 -8.83 4.12
N ASP A 13 -17.56 -8.83 3.76
CA ASP A 13 -18.13 -9.55 2.61
C ASP A 13 -18.22 -8.70 1.33
N ALA A 14 -17.75 -7.44 1.39
CA ALA A 14 -17.89 -6.49 0.29
C ALA A 14 -17.09 -6.85 -0.97
N LEU A 15 -16.04 -7.65 -0.83
CA LEU A 15 -15.14 -8.03 -1.92
C LEU A 15 -15.45 -9.42 -2.51
N GLU A 16 -16.54 -10.08 -2.03
CA GLU A 16 -16.97 -11.35 -2.60
C GLU A 16 -17.49 -11.19 -4.05
N PRO A 17 -17.27 -12.18 -4.91
CA PRO A 17 -16.64 -13.48 -4.65
C PRO A 17 -15.12 -13.49 -4.77
N CYS A 18 -14.46 -12.36 -5.13
CA CYS A 18 -13.03 -12.31 -5.43
C CYS A 18 -12.17 -12.56 -4.19
N ILE A 19 -12.54 -11.96 -3.06
CA ILE A 19 -11.90 -12.21 -1.76
C ILE A 19 -13.01 -12.56 -0.77
N ASP A 20 -12.96 -13.77 -0.20
CA ASP A 20 -13.98 -14.24 0.70
C ASP A 20 -13.96 -13.53 2.06
N SER A 21 -15.14 -13.43 2.68
CA SER A 21 -15.31 -12.73 3.96
C SER A 21 -14.46 -13.30 5.09
N LYS A 22 -14.21 -14.62 5.08
CA LYS A 22 -13.35 -15.26 6.08
C LYS A 22 -11.88 -14.86 5.92
N THR A 23 -11.40 -14.76 4.68
CA THR A 23 -10.08 -14.20 4.38
C THR A 23 -10.01 -12.78 4.91
N MET A 24 -10.96 -11.91 4.61
CA MET A 24 -10.99 -10.52 5.06
C MET A 24 -10.99 -10.40 6.59
N MET A 25 -11.80 -11.17 7.30
CA MET A 25 -11.86 -11.20 8.77
C MET A 25 -10.51 -11.59 9.39
N ILE A 26 -9.82 -12.59 8.81
CA ILE A 26 -8.54 -13.06 9.32
C ILE A 26 -7.43 -12.09 8.91
N HIS A 27 -7.41 -11.67 7.66
CA HIS A 27 -6.37 -10.81 7.10
C HIS A 27 -6.32 -9.45 7.82
N HIS A 28 -7.47 -8.77 7.95
CA HIS A 28 -7.57 -7.52 8.71
C HIS A 28 -7.48 -7.75 10.23
N GLY A 29 -8.40 -8.54 10.79
CA GLY A 29 -8.57 -8.65 12.25
C GLY A 29 -7.51 -9.49 12.97
N LYS A 30 -6.66 -10.25 12.26
CA LYS A 30 -5.59 -11.07 12.84
C LYS A 30 -4.22 -10.70 12.30
N HIS A 31 -3.99 -10.76 10.99
CA HIS A 31 -2.66 -10.47 10.43
C HIS A 31 -2.31 -9.00 10.57
N HIS A 32 -3.15 -8.08 10.10
CA HIS A 32 -2.90 -6.64 10.25
C HIS A 32 -2.85 -6.23 11.72
N GLN A 33 -3.81 -6.71 12.55
CA GLN A 33 -3.78 -6.45 13.99
C GLN A 33 -2.48 -6.95 14.66
N ALA A 34 -1.94 -8.08 14.22
CA ALA A 34 -0.67 -8.59 14.76
C ALA A 34 0.51 -7.67 14.42
N TYR A 35 0.54 -7.09 13.21
CA TYR A 35 1.55 -6.10 12.86
C TYR A 35 1.47 -4.87 13.77
N VAL A 36 0.28 -4.32 13.97
CA VAL A 36 0.05 -3.19 14.90
C VAL A 36 0.51 -3.53 16.32
N THR A 37 0.10 -4.68 16.84
CA THR A 37 0.45 -5.13 18.20
C THR A 37 1.97 -5.29 18.36
N ASN A 38 2.63 -5.92 17.40
CA ASN A 38 4.07 -6.17 17.48
C ASN A 38 4.90 -4.90 17.22
N LEU A 39 4.43 -3.96 16.39
CA LEU A 39 5.05 -2.65 16.25
C LEU A 39 5.01 -1.89 17.57
N ASN A 40 3.84 -1.77 18.20
CA ASN A 40 3.70 -1.13 19.50
C ASN A 40 4.60 -1.77 20.57
N LYS A 41 4.69 -3.11 20.58
CA LYS A 41 5.59 -3.84 21.48
C LYS A 41 7.06 -3.51 21.24
N ALA A 42 7.47 -3.42 19.96
CA ALA A 42 8.86 -3.05 19.63
C ALA A 42 9.21 -1.64 20.09
N LEU A 43 8.24 -0.72 20.08
CA LEU A 43 8.41 0.67 20.46
C LEU A 43 8.21 0.93 21.98
N GLU A 44 7.84 -0.07 22.78
CA GLU A 44 7.43 0.10 24.18
C GLU A 44 8.47 0.87 25.02
N ASN A 45 9.75 0.62 24.78
CA ASN A 45 10.86 1.25 25.51
C ASN A 45 11.50 2.45 24.76
N TYR A 46 10.86 2.96 23.70
CA TYR A 46 11.38 4.03 22.85
C TYR A 46 10.38 5.19 22.74
N PRO A 47 10.18 5.99 23.78
CA PRO A 47 9.14 7.03 23.82
C PRO A 47 9.25 8.02 22.65
N ASP A 48 10.46 8.39 22.22
CA ASP A 48 10.68 9.32 21.12
C ASP A 48 10.23 8.76 19.74
N LEU A 49 10.13 7.43 19.63
CA LEU A 49 9.64 6.77 18.41
C LEU A 49 8.13 6.52 18.45
N GLN A 50 7.50 6.52 19.62
CA GLN A 50 6.06 6.29 19.79
C GLN A 50 5.20 7.44 19.26
N ASP A 51 5.77 8.62 19.06
CA ASP A 51 5.08 9.80 18.51
C ASP A 51 5.19 9.86 16.97
N LYS A 52 5.98 8.97 16.36
CA LYS A 52 6.12 8.86 14.90
C LYS A 52 5.03 7.96 14.33
N THR A 53 4.53 8.29 13.15
CA THR A 53 3.68 7.41 12.35
C THR A 53 4.45 6.16 11.90
N ALA A 54 3.74 5.08 11.56
CA ALA A 54 4.39 3.87 11.04
C ALA A 54 5.15 4.16 9.72
N LEU A 55 4.63 5.06 8.89
CA LEU A 55 5.28 5.50 7.67
C LEU A 55 6.61 6.23 7.96
N GLU A 56 6.63 7.20 8.88
CA GLU A 56 7.86 7.89 9.27
C GLU A 56 8.93 6.94 9.83
N LEU A 57 8.49 5.90 10.56
CA LEU A 57 9.41 4.90 11.10
C LEU A 57 10.07 4.05 9.99
N ILE A 58 9.34 3.66 8.96
CA ILE A 58 9.90 2.84 7.86
C ILE A 58 10.66 3.66 6.81
N LEU A 59 10.41 4.97 6.73
CA LEU A 59 11.14 5.87 5.82
C LEU A 59 12.60 6.08 6.24
N ASP A 60 12.90 5.98 7.53
CA ASP A 60 14.24 6.21 8.07
C ASP A 60 14.65 5.05 9.01
N LEU A 61 14.75 3.86 8.44
CA LEU A 61 15.13 2.67 9.20
C LEU A 61 16.55 2.75 9.77
N ASP A 62 17.43 3.57 9.18
CA ASP A 62 18.79 3.76 9.68
C ASP A 62 18.82 4.54 10.99
N ALA A 63 17.84 5.42 11.22
CA ALA A 63 17.66 6.12 12.50
C ALA A 63 17.02 5.25 13.60
N ILE A 64 16.49 4.07 13.25
CA ILE A 64 15.92 3.15 14.22
C ILE A 64 17.02 2.33 14.91
N PRO A 65 17.03 2.22 16.26
CA PRO A 65 17.98 1.39 17.00
C PRO A 65 18.08 -0.03 16.43
N GLU A 66 19.32 -0.53 16.29
CA GLU A 66 19.61 -1.79 15.60
C GLU A 66 18.83 -2.98 16.19
N GLU A 67 18.67 -3.02 17.51
CA GLU A 67 17.98 -4.09 18.23
C GLU A 67 16.48 -4.21 17.90
N ILE A 68 15.83 -3.11 17.47
CA ILE A 68 14.41 -3.13 17.08
C ILE A 68 14.18 -2.86 15.60
N ARG A 69 15.22 -2.47 14.84
CA ARG A 69 15.11 -2.10 13.42
C ARG A 69 14.41 -3.17 12.58
N GLY A 70 14.77 -4.44 12.78
CA GLY A 70 14.14 -5.56 12.10
C GLY A 70 12.65 -5.71 12.42
N ALA A 71 12.25 -5.48 13.68
CA ALA A 71 10.86 -5.51 14.10
C ALA A 71 10.09 -4.33 13.50
N VAL A 72 10.64 -3.12 13.51
CA VAL A 72 10.04 -1.93 12.89
C VAL A 72 9.89 -2.11 11.39
N ARG A 73 10.92 -2.59 10.68
CA ARG A 73 10.85 -2.90 9.24
C ARG A 73 9.69 -3.86 8.92
N ASN A 74 9.59 -4.97 9.66
CA ASN A 74 8.59 -6.01 9.38
C ASN A 74 7.20 -5.60 9.83
N HIS A 75 7.05 -5.07 11.04
CA HIS A 75 5.74 -4.79 11.60
C HIS A 75 5.24 -3.39 11.22
N GLY A 76 6.12 -2.40 11.13
CA GLY A 76 5.81 -1.08 10.59
C GLY A 76 5.47 -1.17 9.11
N GLY A 77 6.30 -1.86 8.32
CA GLY A 77 6.00 -2.14 6.91
C GLY A 77 4.68 -2.88 6.73
N GLY A 78 4.45 -3.94 7.52
CA GLY A 78 3.18 -4.68 7.49
C GLY A 78 1.97 -3.81 7.82
N HIS A 79 2.09 -2.92 8.81
CA HIS A 79 1.01 -2.00 9.15
C HIS A 79 0.73 -1.00 8.01
N VAL A 80 1.77 -0.34 7.48
CA VAL A 80 1.64 0.62 6.36
C VAL A 80 1.07 -0.05 5.11
N ASN A 81 1.63 -1.21 4.72
CA ASN A 81 1.20 -1.92 3.51
C ASN A 81 -0.28 -2.32 3.56
N HIS A 82 -0.73 -2.86 4.71
CA HIS A 82 -2.11 -3.29 4.86
C HIS A 82 -3.07 -2.10 4.98
N THR A 83 -2.69 -1.03 5.71
CA THR A 83 -3.49 0.21 5.74
C THR A 83 -3.75 0.71 4.32
N PHE A 84 -2.71 0.79 3.50
CA PHE A 84 -2.82 1.19 2.10
C PHE A 84 -3.65 0.19 1.26
N PHE A 85 -3.43 -1.12 1.43
CA PHE A 85 -4.13 -2.17 0.67
C PHE A 85 -5.65 -2.08 0.80
N TRP A 86 -6.16 -1.79 1.99
CA TRP A 86 -7.60 -1.65 2.20
C TRP A 86 -8.21 -0.46 1.46
N THR A 87 -7.44 0.59 1.21
CA THR A 87 -7.94 1.81 0.54
C THR A 87 -8.02 1.69 -0.97
N VAL A 88 -7.26 0.78 -1.59
CA VAL A 88 -7.25 0.61 -3.06
C VAL A 88 -8.24 -0.44 -3.55
N MET A 89 -9.04 -1.01 -2.65
CA MET A 89 -10.10 -1.97 -2.97
C MET A 89 -11.46 -1.46 -2.48
N GLY A 90 -12.54 -1.90 -3.10
CA GLY A 90 -13.89 -1.55 -2.67
C GLY A 90 -14.99 -2.38 -3.32
N PRO A 91 -16.22 -2.32 -2.76
CA PRO A 91 -17.40 -2.88 -3.41
C PRO A 91 -17.78 -2.03 -4.63
N ARG A 92 -18.27 -2.63 -5.68
CA ARG A 92 -18.63 -1.97 -6.96
C ARG A 92 -17.44 -1.39 -7.72
N SER A 93 -16.29 -1.98 -7.51
CA SER A 93 -15.01 -1.64 -8.12
C SER A 93 -14.75 -2.51 -9.35
N GLY A 94 -13.53 -2.44 -9.90
CA GLY A 94 -13.17 -3.15 -11.13
C GLY A 94 -13.27 -2.24 -12.36
N GLY A 95 -13.32 -2.84 -13.54
CA GLY A 95 -13.28 -2.10 -14.80
C GLY A 95 -11.88 -1.62 -15.19
N THR A 96 -11.80 -0.44 -15.78
CA THR A 96 -10.55 0.17 -16.27
C THR A 96 -10.41 1.58 -15.68
N PRO A 97 -9.19 2.05 -15.43
CA PRO A 97 -8.95 3.43 -15.05
C PRO A 97 -9.37 4.38 -16.18
N ASP A 98 -9.65 5.63 -15.84
CA ASP A 98 -9.93 6.71 -16.76
C ASP A 98 -9.09 7.97 -16.46
N GLY A 99 -9.30 9.04 -17.24
CA GLY A 99 -8.66 10.34 -17.06
C GLY A 99 -7.13 10.27 -16.95
N ALA A 100 -6.56 11.08 -16.06
CA ALA A 100 -5.12 11.24 -15.91
C ALA A 100 -4.37 9.97 -15.50
N LEU A 101 -5.05 9.02 -14.84
CA LEU A 101 -4.45 7.73 -14.50
C LEU A 101 -4.34 6.84 -15.72
N ALA A 102 -5.38 6.78 -16.57
CA ALA A 102 -5.34 6.02 -17.82
C ALA A 102 -4.26 6.56 -18.75
N GLU A 103 -4.19 7.89 -18.92
CA GLU A 103 -3.14 8.55 -19.72
C GLU A 103 -1.74 8.20 -19.21
N ALA A 104 -1.49 8.27 -17.89
CA ALA A 104 -0.19 7.94 -17.30
C ALA A 104 0.18 6.44 -17.48
N ILE A 105 -0.81 5.55 -17.44
CA ILE A 105 -0.61 4.12 -17.69
C ILE A 105 -0.26 3.90 -19.17
N ASP A 106 -0.97 4.53 -20.11
CA ASP A 106 -0.70 4.42 -21.53
C ASP A 106 0.68 5.00 -21.91
N GLU A 107 1.05 6.13 -21.30
CA GLU A 107 2.38 6.73 -21.48
C GLU A 107 3.51 5.82 -20.99
N SER A 108 3.33 5.18 -19.82
CA SER A 108 4.39 4.39 -19.18
C SER A 108 4.48 2.95 -19.69
N PHE A 109 3.35 2.35 -20.11
CA PHE A 109 3.27 0.93 -20.43
C PHE A 109 2.81 0.66 -21.88
N GLY A 110 2.33 1.67 -22.59
CA GLY A 110 1.78 1.55 -23.95
C GLY A 110 0.29 1.19 -24.00
N SER A 111 -0.23 0.49 -23.00
CA SER A 111 -1.65 0.20 -22.84
C SER A 111 -1.97 -0.34 -21.44
N PHE A 112 -3.25 -0.30 -21.07
CA PHE A 112 -3.73 -0.91 -19.81
C PHE A 112 -3.49 -2.43 -19.79
N ASP A 113 -3.63 -3.13 -20.90
CA ASP A 113 -3.39 -4.58 -20.97
C ASP A 113 -1.92 -4.93 -20.75
N GLU A 114 -0.99 -4.15 -21.31
CA GLU A 114 0.45 -4.30 -21.07
C GLU A 114 0.81 -4.01 -19.60
N PHE A 115 0.22 -2.97 -19.02
CA PHE A 115 0.36 -2.72 -17.58
C PHE A 115 -0.10 -3.92 -16.75
N LYS A 116 -1.30 -4.46 -17.01
CA LYS A 116 -1.82 -5.65 -16.29
C LYS A 116 -0.90 -6.84 -16.46
N ALA A 117 -0.37 -7.07 -17.65
CA ALA A 117 0.55 -8.17 -17.92
C ALA A 117 1.86 -8.01 -17.11
N GLN A 118 2.43 -6.81 -17.09
CA GLN A 118 3.64 -6.52 -16.32
C GLN A 118 3.39 -6.65 -14.81
N PHE A 119 2.26 -6.15 -14.32
CA PHE A 119 1.88 -6.25 -12.91
C PHE A 119 1.66 -7.72 -12.50
N ALA A 120 0.93 -8.48 -13.30
CA ALA A 120 0.70 -9.91 -13.05
C ALA A 120 2.02 -10.71 -13.06
N LYS A 121 2.96 -10.37 -13.97
CA LYS A 121 4.30 -10.96 -13.99
C LYS A 121 5.09 -10.64 -12.72
N ALA A 122 5.06 -9.39 -12.25
CA ALA A 122 5.73 -9.00 -11.01
C ALA A 122 5.12 -9.73 -9.80
N ALA A 123 3.79 -9.74 -9.68
CA ALA A 123 3.07 -10.41 -8.59
C ALA A 123 3.31 -11.94 -8.58
N GLY A 124 3.21 -12.59 -9.75
CA GLY A 124 3.46 -14.02 -9.89
C GLY A 124 4.93 -14.41 -9.70
N GLY A 125 5.86 -13.49 -9.99
CA GLY A 125 7.30 -13.67 -9.86
C GLY A 125 7.83 -13.57 -8.43
N VAL A 126 7.05 -13.09 -7.46
CA VAL A 126 7.46 -13.05 -6.05
C VAL A 126 7.63 -14.49 -5.53
N PHE A 127 8.86 -14.83 -5.18
CA PHE A 127 9.14 -16.13 -4.58
C PHE A 127 8.85 -16.08 -3.07
N GLY A 128 7.84 -16.83 -2.63
CA GLY A 128 7.36 -16.79 -1.25
C GLY A 128 6.39 -15.62 -0.99
N SER A 129 6.61 -14.92 0.12
CA SER A 129 5.77 -13.83 0.59
C SER A 129 6.28 -12.48 0.11
N GLY A 130 5.38 -11.58 -0.25
CA GLY A 130 5.71 -10.22 -0.65
C GLY A 130 4.55 -9.50 -1.31
N TRP A 131 4.88 -8.45 -2.04
CA TRP A 131 3.93 -7.52 -2.64
C TRP A 131 4.31 -7.19 -4.08
N ALA A 132 3.33 -6.88 -4.91
CA ALA A 132 3.51 -6.22 -6.19
C ALA A 132 2.94 -4.80 -6.13
N TRP A 133 3.61 -3.86 -6.80
CA TRP A 133 3.32 -2.43 -6.69
C TRP A 133 3.28 -1.76 -8.06
N LEU A 134 2.36 -0.79 -8.23
CA LEU A 134 2.47 0.27 -9.21
C LEU A 134 2.95 1.52 -8.47
N CYS A 135 4.07 2.08 -8.91
CA CYS A 135 4.71 3.23 -8.27
C CYS A 135 4.84 4.40 -9.24
N VAL A 136 4.88 5.60 -8.66
CA VAL A 136 5.36 6.81 -9.32
C VAL A 136 6.87 6.91 -9.10
N GLY A 137 7.63 7.09 -10.15
CA GLY A 137 9.08 7.36 -10.14
C GLY A 137 9.42 8.60 -10.95
N GLU A 138 10.71 8.91 -11.09
CA GLU A 138 11.18 10.10 -11.81
C GLU A 138 10.74 10.13 -13.28
N ASP A 139 10.70 8.96 -13.95
CA ASP A 139 10.38 8.83 -15.38
C ASP A 139 8.91 8.43 -15.64
N GLY A 140 8.04 8.49 -14.65
CA GLY A 140 6.63 8.10 -14.74
C GLY A 140 6.26 6.88 -13.90
N LEU A 141 5.23 6.14 -14.35
CA LEU A 141 4.77 4.96 -13.63
C LEU A 141 5.64 3.73 -13.93
N PHE A 142 5.90 2.92 -12.93
CA PHE A 142 6.59 1.65 -13.09
C PHE A 142 6.03 0.58 -12.15
N VAL A 143 6.20 -0.69 -12.55
CA VAL A 143 5.83 -1.86 -11.76
C VAL A 143 7.06 -2.44 -11.08
N THR A 144 6.93 -2.77 -9.79
CA THR A 144 7.96 -3.46 -9.02
C THR A 144 7.36 -4.48 -8.06
N SER A 145 8.21 -5.24 -7.37
CA SER A 145 7.81 -6.13 -6.29
C SER A 145 8.80 -6.06 -5.14
N THR A 146 8.32 -6.31 -3.92
CA THR A 146 9.14 -6.34 -2.71
C THR A 146 8.93 -7.64 -1.94
N PRO A 147 9.95 -8.19 -1.28
CA PRO A 147 9.80 -9.36 -0.42
C PRO A 147 9.19 -8.97 0.93
N ASN A 148 8.53 -9.93 1.57
CA ASN A 148 7.98 -9.80 2.92
C ASN A 148 7.09 -8.56 3.08
N GLN A 149 7.46 -7.65 4.02
CA GLN A 149 6.74 -6.39 4.27
C GLN A 149 7.56 -5.15 3.86
N ASP A 150 8.58 -5.34 3.05
CA ASP A 150 9.28 -4.21 2.45
C ASP A 150 8.33 -3.40 1.56
N ASN A 151 8.56 -2.10 1.54
CA ASN A 151 7.73 -1.14 0.83
C ASN A 151 8.60 -0.30 -0.11
N PRO A 152 8.13 0.07 -1.32
CA PRO A 152 8.90 0.89 -2.25
C PRO A 152 9.43 2.20 -1.66
N VAL A 153 8.67 2.86 -0.75
CA VAL A 153 9.17 4.09 -0.10
C VAL A 153 10.33 3.82 0.86
N SER A 154 10.29 2.71 1.61
CA SER A 154 11.37 2.34 2.54
C SER A 154 12.65 1.91 1.83
N THR A 155 12.56 1.52 0.57
CA THR A 155 13.70 1.15 -0.27
C THR A 155 14.18 2.29 -1.19
N GLY A 156 13.47 3.42 -1.20
CA GLY A 156 13.74 4.54 -2.10
C GLY A 156 13.42 4.27 -3.57
N ALA A 157 12.65 3.21 -3.86
CA ALA A 157 12.34 2.84 -5.25
C ALA A 157 11.30 3.74 -5.89
N GLY A 158 10.36 4.31 -5.12
CA GLY A 158 9.28 5.17 -5.62
C GLY A 158 8.10 5.23 -4.66
N ILE A 159 7.07 5.96 -5.04
CA ILE A 159 5.86 6.15 -4.23
C ILE A 159 4.76 5.21 -4.76
N PRO A 160 4.30 4.21 -3.99
CA PRO A 160 3.27 3.29 -4.44
C PRO A 160 1.90 3.99 -4.52
N ILE A 161 1.19 3.75 -5.63
CA ILE A 161 -0.20 4.19 -5.82
C ILE A 161 -1.16 2.98 -5.95
N LEU A 162 -0.62 1.77 -6.11
CA LEU A 162 -1.35 0.52 -6.09
C LEU A 162 -0.47 -0.57 -5.50
N GLY A 163 -1.03 -1.46 -4.68
CA GLY A 163 -0.32 -2.58 -4.08
C GLY A 163 -1.18 -3.82 -3.99
N LEU A 164 -0.60 -4.98 -4.29
CA LEU A 164 -1.23 -6.30 -4.17
C LEU A 164 -0.43 -7.17 -3.20
N ASP A 165 -1.08 -7.63 -2.15
CA ASP A 165 -0.54 -8.63 -1.23
C ASP A 165 -0.54 -10.00 -1.89
N VAL A 166 0.65 -10.61 -2.05
CA VAL A 166 0.81 -11.97 -2.56
C VAL A 166 1.33 -12.96 -1.51
N TRP A 167 1.26 -12.58 -0.23
CA TRP A 167 1.35 -13.52 0.86
C TRP A 167 0.23 -14.55 0.77
N GLU A 168 0.48 -15.80 1.10
CA GLU A 168 -0.55 -16.85 1.02
C GLU A 168 -1.76 -16.57 1.90
N HIS A 169 -1.60 -15.87 3.02
CA HIS A 169 -2.72 -15.50 3.89
C HIS A 169 -3.75 -14.59 3.19
N ALA A 170 -3.37 -13.88 2.14
CA ALA A 170 -4.27 -13.00 1.41
C ALA A 170 -5.25 -13.75 0.49
N TYR A 171 -4.95 -15.01 0.12
CA TYR A 171 -5.73 -15.70 -0.92
C TYR A 171 -5.92 -17.21 -0.71
N TYR A 172 -5.22 -17.85 0.24
CA TYR A 172 -5.14 -19.31 0.32
C TYR A 172 -6.49 -19.99 0.57
N LEU A 173 -7.39 -19.38 1.35
CA LEU A 173 -8.69 -19.99 1.66
C LEU A 173 -9.55 -20.16 0.41
N ASN A 174 -9.48 -19.24 -0.54
CA ASN A 174 -10.27 -19.27 -1.77
C ASN A 174 -9.50 -19.90 -2.96
N TYR A 175 -8.22 -19.62 -3.08
CA TYR A 175 -7.43 -19.99 -4.26
C TYR A 175 -6.36 -21.07 -4.02
N GLN A 176 -6.00 -21.40 -2.78
CA GLN A 176 -4.93 -22.32 -2.40
C GLN A 176 -3.63 -21.99 -3.16
N ASN A 177 -3.09 -22.91 -3.93
CA ASN A 177 -1.86 -22.73 -4.71
C ASN A 177 -2.05 -21.96 -6.03
N ARG A 178 -3.30 -21.52 -6.32
CA ARG A 178 -3.63 -20.86 -7.60
C ARG A 178 -3.46 -19.35 -7.53
N ARG A 179 -2.26 -18.89 -7.12
CA ARG A 179 -1.93 -17.46 -7.05
C ARG A 179 -2.24 -16.70 -8.37
N PRO A 180 -1.98 -17.25 -9.59
CA PRO A 180 -2.33 -16.54 -10.82
C PRO A 180 -3.83 -16.26 -10.96
N GLU A 181 -4.69 -17.15 -10.47
CA GLU A 181 -6.14 -16.96 -10.47
C GLU A 181 -6.54 -15.82 -9.51
N TYR A 182 -5.98 -15.80 -8.28
CA TYR A 182 -6.16 -14.69 -7.35
C TYR A 182 -5.74 -13.34 -7.96
N ILE A 183 -4.55 -13.27 -8.59
CA ILE A 183 -4.06 -12.06 -9.25
C ILE A 183 -5.04 -11.60 -10.34
N SER A 184 -5.61 -12.55 -11.11
CA SER A 184 -6.58 -12.25 -12.16
C SER A 184 -7.91 -11.73 -11.61
N GLU A 185 -8.42 -12.35 -10.55
CA GLU A 185 -9.70 -11.97 -9.95
C GLU A 185 -9.62 -10.67 -9.14
N TRP A 186 -8.47 -10.34 -8.57
CA TRP A 186 -8.29 -9.13 -7.78
C TRP A 186 -8.59 -7.83 -8.55
N TRP A 187 -8.39 -7.78 -9.87
CA TRP A 187 -8.72 -6.62 -10.70
C TRP A 187 -10.19 -6.22 -10.61
N ASN A 188 -11.08 -7.16 -10.26
CA ASN A 188 -12.51 -6.91 -10.14
C ASN A 188 -12.92 -6.16 -8.87
N VAL A 189 -12.02 -6.02 -7.90
CA VAL A 189 -12.27 -5.33 -6.63
C VAL A 189 -11.45 -4.06 -6.45
N LEU A 190 -10.68 -3.64 -7.49
CA LEU A 190 -9.90 -2.42 -7.45
C LEU A 190 -10.77 -1.18 -7.51
N ASP A 191 -10.49 -0.24 -6.62
CA ASP A 191 -11.05 1.11 -6.64
C ASP A 191 -10.12 2.04 -7.42
N TRP A 192 -10.43 2.22 -8.71
CA TRP A 192 -9.63 3.06 -9.60
C TRP A 192 -9.69 4.55 -9.24
N ASP A 193 -10.77 5.02 -8.61
CA ASP A 193 -10.87 6.38 -8.10
C ASP A 193 -9.88 6.62 -6.96
N ALA A 194 -9.72 5.64 -6.05
CA ALA A 194 -8.73 5.71 -4.99
C ALA A 194 -7.30 5.70 -5.54
N VAL A 195 -7.02 4.87 -6.56
CA VAL A 195 -5.71 4.84 -7.23
C VAL A 195 -5.42 6.15 -7.95
N ALA A 196 -6.41 6.70 -8.67
CA ALA A 196 -6.29 8.01 -9.34
C ALA A 196 -6.08 9.15 -8.32
N GLY A 197 -6.77 9.10 -7.18
CA GLY A 197 -6.57 10.02 -6.07
C GLY A 197 -5.15 9.98 -5.54
N SER A 198 -4.59 8.79 -5.36
CA SER A 198 -3.18 8.61 -4.94
C SER A 198 -2.20 9.21 -5.94
N LEU A 199 -2.39 8.99 -7.24
CA LEU A 199 -1.57 9.62 -8.29
C LEU A 199 -1.66 11.15 -8.25
N ALA A 200 -2.88 11.69 -8.10
CA ALA A 200 -3.09 13.12 -8.01
C ALA A 200 -2.37 13.75 -6.80
N LEU A 201 -2.39 13.08 -5.64
CA LEU A 201 -1.68 13.53 -4.43
C LEU A 201 -0.16 13.54 -4.63
N VAL A 202 0.41 12.51 -5.26
CA VAL A 202 1.85 12.47 -5.56
C VAL A 202 2.24 13.61 -6.50
N ARG A 203 1.51 13.82 -7.58
CA ARG A 203 1.77 14.92 -8.55
C ARG A 203 1.61 16.31 -7.92
N LEU A 204 0.62 16.50 -7.05
CA LEU A 204 0.48 17.74 -6.29
C LEU A 204 1.68 17.99 -5.36
N ARG A 205 2.19 16.96 -4.71
CA ARG A 205 3.36 17.06 -3.81
C ARG A 205 4.63 17.41 -4.58
N GLU A 206 4.82 16.85 -5.76
CA GLU A 206 5.94 17.19 -6.67
C GLU A 206 5.80 18.63 -7.15
N GLY A 207 4.63 19.07 -7.62
CA GLY A 207 4.35 20.44 -8.02
C GLY A 207 4.54 21.47 -6.88
N VAL A 208 4.23 21.09 -5.63
CA VAL A 208 4.47 21.94 -4.44
C VAL A 208 5.95 22.06 -4.09
N SER A 209 6.77 21.06 -4.42
CA SER A 209 8.23 21.14 -4.26
C SER A 209 8.84 22.31 -5.08
N GLU A 210 8.19 22.69 -6.18
CA GLU A 210 8.58 23.80 -7.05
C GLU A 210 7.93 25.15 -6.66
N MET A 211 6.97 25.15 -5.72
CA MET A 211 6.19 26.34 -5.34
C MET A 211 6.87 27.19 -4.25
N THR A 212 6.56 28.49 -4.24
CA THR A 212 7.03 29.46 -3.24
C THR A 212 6.44 29.21 -1.84
N GLY A 213 7.11 29.68 -0.77
CA GLY A 213 6.88 29.36 0.64
C GLY A 213 5.41 29.28 1.10
N TRP A 214 4.52 30.25 0.72
CA TRP A 214 3.10 30.26 1.14
C TRP A 214 2.31 29.02 0.65
N ALA A 215 2.54 28.59 -0.56
CA ALA A 215 1.84 27.41 -1.11
C ALA A 215 2.35 26.11 -0.48
N ARG A 216 3.64 26.06 -0.10
CA ARG A 216 4.24 24.97 0.66
C ARG A 216 3.65 24.86 2.07
N ASP A 217 3.43 25.99 2.75
CA ASP A 217 2.84 26.03 4.08
C ASP A 217 1.38 25.56 4.06
N LYS A 218 0.61 25.97 3.03
CA LYS A 218 -0.76 25.48 2.79
C LYS A 218 -0.81 24.01 2.48
N TRP A 219 0.16 23.49 1.74
CA TRP A 219 0.27 22.08 1.47
C TRP A 219 0.59 21.27 2.73
N ASN A 220 1.52 21.73 3.57
CA ASN A 220 1.85 21.05 4.82
C ASN A 220 0.62 20.98 5.74
N GLU A 221 -0.20 22.03 5.81
CA GLU A 221 -1.47 22.04 6.54
C GLU A 221 -2.48 21.02 5.98
N LEU A 222 -2.56 20.86 4.66
CA LEU A 222 -3.42 19.89 3.99
C LEU A 222 -2.88 18.45 4.11
N SER A 223 -1.57 18.27 4.00
CA SER A 223 -0.88 17.00 4.16
C SER A 223 -1.07 16.44 5.57
N GLU A 224 -0.93 17.27 6.61
CA GLU A 224 -1.22 16.86 7.99
C GLU A 224 -2.68 16.43 8.22
N LYS A 225 -3.62 17.00 7.45
CA LYS A 225 -5.03 16.58 7.50
C LYS A 225 -5.27 15.27 6.76
N LEU A 226 -4.52 15.02 5.69
CA LEU A 226 -4.57 13.77 4.93
C LEU A 226 -3.88 12.63 5.69
N ASP A 227 -2.74 12.88 6.32
CA ASP A 227 -2.05 11.91 7.17
C ASP A 227 -2.96 11.43 8.32
N LYS A 228 -3.80 12.32 8.86
CA LYS A 228 -4.83 11.97 9.86
C LYS A 228 -6.02 11.16 9.34
N LEU A 229 -6.21 11.06 8.03
CA LEU A 229 -7.21 10.18 7.42
C LEU A 229 -6.68 8.75 7.26
N PHE A 230 -5.35 8.57 7.34
CA PHE A 230 -4.67 7.28 7.27
C PHE A 230 -4.13 6.78 8.63
N ASP A 231 -4.28 7.58 9.70
CA ASP A 231 -4.07 7.22 11.11
C ASP A 231 -5.41 6.79 11.77
#